data_f6eb3578a01d881d0e9346f341e9981c
#
_entry.id   f6eb3578a01d881d0e9346f341e9981c
#
_cell.length_a   1.000
_cell.length_b   1.000
_cell.length_c   1.000
_cell.angle_alpha   90.00
_cell.angle_beta   90.00
_cell.angle_gamma   90.00
#
_symmetry.space_group_name_H-M   'P 1'
#
loop_
_entity.id
_entity.type
_entity.pdbx_description
1 polymer ?
#
loop_
_entity_poly.entity_id
_entity_poly.type
_entity_poly.pdbx_seq_one_letter_code
_entity_poly.pdbx_strand_id
1 'polypeptide(L)'
;MRPVLPRAVRCPLRLAAVLLLVGRGASVLSAQTGSQAGTQTGTQTGTVRTDTIWSPSLGAYKSLVVYLPPSYRAASRARFPLLVYLHGRTGNERHWVDAGRLDRTMDSLVRTGSPEAIIAMPDGDDGWYATWNQLGDANACRADTVRREPAATYCVPWTRYDDYIARDIVWHMDTRYRTIGRRESRGIAGLSMGGFGALTVALQYPDVFAVAASHSGVVSPRYLGPKPFTPPPRYANTTAELQAAARNLWSDLRAVMGKDTIGWKARDPGYMAQRLQARVAAGGPPLPQLMFDVGVDDAYVNQNRDLHATLTRLGVPHRYAEWPGAHAWSYWQAHAAESLQFLLGAVTGR
;
A
#
# COMPACT_ATOMS: atom_id res chain seq x y z
N MET A 1 -28.68 -51.90 1.65
CA MET A 1 -27.73 -52.30 2.73
C MET A 1 -27.31 -51.05 3.50
N ARG A 2 -27.78 -50.91 4.71
CA ARG A 2 -27.40 -49.81 5.64
C ARG A 2 -26.30 -50.32 6.57
N PRO A 3 -25.24 -49.59 6.87
CA PRO A 3 -24.38 -49.92 8.01
C PRO A 3 -24.77 -49.19 9.26
N VAL A 4 -24.59 -49.94 10.35
CA VAL A 4 -24.99 -49.75 11.75
C VAL A 4 -23.97 -48.85 12.47
N LEU A 5 -24.48 -47.97 13.32
CA LEU A 5 -23.71 -47.18 14.31
C LEU A 5 -23.43 -48.00 15.58
N PRO A 6 -22.27 -47.85 16.23
CA PRO A 6 -22.09 -48.39 17.59
C PRO A 6 -22.34 -47.32 18.67
N ARG A 7 -22.83 -47.88 19.78
CA ARG A 7 -23.36 -47.31 21.02
C ARG A 7 -22.32 -46.54 21.86
N ALA A 8 -22.86 -45.53 22.55
CA ALA A 8 -22.22 -44.79 23.62
C ALA A 8 -21.99 -45.65 24.90
N VAL A 9 -20.82 -45.47 25.53
CA VAL A 9 -20.52 -45.99 26.86
C VAL A 9 -20.59 -44.82 27.85
N ARG A 10 -21.49 -44.97 28.85
CA ARG A 10 -21.59 -44.11 30.05
C ARG A 10 -20.71 -44.69 31.17
N CYS A 11 -20.04 -43.86 31.91
CA CYS A 11 -19.46 -44.21 33.20
C CYS A 11 -19.64 -43.07 34.22
N PRO A 12 -19.84 -43.38 35.52
CA PRO A 12 -20.59 -42.56 36.44
C PRO A 12 -19.76 -41.65 37.38
N LEU A 13 -20.46 -40.62 37.90
CA LEU A 13 -20.05 -39.72 38.96
C LEU A 13 -19.64 -40.49 40.24
N ARG A 14 -18.59 -40.01 40.93
CA ARG A 14 -18.42 -40.17 42.38
C ARG A 14 -18.24 -38.80 43.03
N LEU A 15 -19.22 -38.43 43.87
CA LEU A 15 -19.15 -37.39 44.93
C LEU A 15 -18.22 -37.85 46.03
N ALA A 16 -17.40 -36.96 46.53
CA ALA A 16 -16.81 -37.05 47.87
C ALA A 16 -16.92 -35.69 48.55
N ALA A 17 -17.71 -35.66 49.60
CA ALA A 17 -17.83 -34.53 50.53
C ALA A 17 -16.79 -34.70 51.62
N VAL A 18 -16.12 -33.63 52.07
CA VAL A 18 -15.37 -33.59 53.36
C VAL A 18 -15.56 -32.23 54.01
N LEU A 19 -15.76 -32.32 55.28
CA LEU A 19 -16.26 -31.40 56.32
C LEU A 19 -15.40 -30.14 56.53
N LEU A 20 -16.12 -29.15 57.07
CA LEU A 20 -15.67 -27.94 57.77
C LEU A 20 -14.78 -28.22 59.00
N LEU A 21 -13.80 -27.33 59.20
CA LEU A 21 -13.25 -27.00 60.52
C LEU A 21 -13.11 -25.47 60.63
N VAL A 22 -13.82 -24.94 61.63
CA VAL A 22 -13.84 -23.54 62.07
C VAL A 22 -12.63 -23.28 62.94
N GLY A 23 -11.78 -22.34 62.57
CA GLY A 23 -10.70 -21.83 63.42
C GLY A 23 -10.80 -20.30 63.54
N ARG A 24 -11.16 -19.77 64.69
CA ARG A 24 -11.10 -18.37 65.09
C ARG A 24 -9.65 -18.00 65.38
N GLY A 25 -9.15 -16.91 64.78
CA GLY A 25 -7.81 -16.36 65.09
C GLY A 25 -7.66 -14.92 64.64
N ALA A 26 -7.71 -14.01 65.59
CA ALA A 26 -7.10 -12.69 65.76
C ALA A 26 -6.82 -11.80 64.56
N SER A 27 -7.47 -10.63 64.57
CA SER A 27 -7.19 -9.47 63.78
C SER A 27 -5.80 -8.89 64.06
N VAL A 28 -4.95 -8.81 63.03
CA VAL A 28 -3.77 -7.92 63.00
C VAL A 28 -4.03 -6.88 61.91
N LEU A 29 -4.16 -5.62 62.31
CA LEU A 29 -4.13 -4.46 61.41
C LEU A 29 -2.73 -4.40 60.78
N SER A 30 -2.61 -4.70 59.49
CA SER A 30 -1.44 -4.37 58.69
C SER A 30 -1.76 -3.19 57.79
N ALA A 31 -0.95 -2.15 57.96
CA ALA A 31 -1.01 -0.93 57.19
C ALA A 31 -0.93 -1.26 55.69
N GLN A 32 -1.90 -0.79 54.94
CA GLN A 32 -1.83 -0.76 53.45
C GLN A 32 -0.80 0.26 53.06
N THR A 33 0.41 -0.19 52.72
CA THR A 33 1.30 0.55 51.84
C THR A 33 0.67 0.52 50.45
N GLY A 34 0.09 1.64 50.04
CA GLY A 34 -0.42 1.83 48.73
C GLY A 34 0.72 1.65 47.71
N SER A 35 0.74 0.51 47.02
CA SER A 35 1.49 0.34 45.81
C SER A 35 0.84 1.24 44.78
N GLN A 36 1.41 2.44 44.60
CA GLN A 36 1.15 3.24 43.37
C GLN A 36 1.61 2.37 42.20
N ALA A 37 0.65 1.78 41.52
CA ALA A 37 0.87 1.26 40.17
C ALA A 37 1.28 2.49 39.30
N GLY A 38 2.56 2.72 39.22
CA GLY A 38 3.14 3.68 38.32
C GLY A 38 2.71 3.29 36.89
N THR A 39 1.78 4.04 36.35
CA THR A 39 1.44 3.97 34.92
C THR A 39 2.72 4.30 34.18
N GLN A 40 3.47 3.28 33.79
CA GLN A 40 4.53 3.46 32.79
C GLN A 40 3.84 3.90 31.50
N THR A 41 3.69 5.21 31.31
CA THR A 41 3.43 5.85 30.02
C THR A 41 4.70 5.81 29.18
N GLY A 42 5.27 4.63 28.98
CA GLY A 42 6.21 4.41 27.92
C GLY A 42 5.46 4.62 26.62
N THR A 43 5.87 5.61 25.84
CA THR A 43 5.34 5.85 24.49
C THR A 43 5.53 4.57 23.67
N GLN A 44 4.46 3.76 23.56
CA GLN A 44 4.51 2.55 22.75
C GLN A 44 4.66 2.98 21.28
N THR A 45 5.73 2.55 20.66
CA THR A 45 5.97 2.70 19.22
C THR A 45 5.59 1.42 18.50
N GLY A 46 5.26 1.53 17.22
CA GLY A 46 5.06 0.39 16.35
C GLY A 46 6.37 -0.40 16.14
N THR A 47 6.25 -1.52 15.49
CA THR A 47 7.37 -2.41 15.19
C THR A 47 7.52 -2.57 13.68
N VAL A 48 8.73 -2.39 13.17
CA VAL A 48 9.09 -2.66 11.77
C VAL A 48 9.76 -4.02 11.67
N ARG A 49 9.34 -4.83 10.71
CA ARG A 49 9.93 -6.14 10.42
C ARG A 49 10.03 -6.36 8.91
N THR A 50 10.89 -7.27 8.50
CA THR A 50 11.03 -7.68 7.10
C THR A 50 10.55 -9.12 6.94
N ASP A 51 9.69 -9.36 5.96
CA ASP A 51 9.25 -10.68 5.51
C ASP A 51 9.84 -10.97 4.13
N THR A 52 9.89 -12.25 3.78
CA THR A 52 10.13 -12.71 2.40
C THR A 52 8.88 -13.44 1.94
N ILE A 53 8.37 -13.09 0.78
CA ILE A 53 7.21 -13.74 0.19
C ILE A 53 7.55 -14.39 -1.14
N TRP A 54 6.96 -15.54 -1.42
CA TRP A 54 6.90 -16.07 -2.77
C TRP A 54 5.75 -15.40 -3.51
N SER A 55 6.03 -14.78 -4.65
CA SER A 55 5.01 -14.20 -5.53
C SER A 55 4.71 -15.12 -6.69
N PRO A 56 3.54 -15.77 -6.74
CA PRO A 56 3.08 -16.52 -7.90
C PRO A 56 2.97 -15.65 -9.17
N SER A 57 2.59 -14.37 -8.99
CA SER A 57 2.44 -13.42 -10.10
C SER A 57 3.77 -13.08 -10.79
N LEU A 58 4.87 -13.09 -10.03
CA LEU A 58 6.21 -12.78 -10.53
C LEU A 58 7.07 -14.04 -10.74
N GLY A 59 6.70 -15.17 -10.14
CA GLY A 59 7.52 -16.38 -10.12
C GLY A 59 8.85 -16.17 -9.38
N ALA A 60 8.89 -15.33 -8.35
CA ALA A 60 10.08 -14.95 -7.62
C ALA A 60 9.80 -14.71 -6.13
N TYR A 61 10.84 -14.81 -5.31
CA TYR A 61 10.82 -14.34 -3.93
C TYR A 61 11.04 -12.84 -3.89
N LYS A 62 10.24 -12.13 -3.08
CA LYS A 62 10.32 -10.67 -2.90
C LYS A 62 10.39 -10.32 -1.42
N SER A 63 11.11 -9.26 -1.12
CA SER A 63 11.16 -8.67 0.21
C SER A 63 9.95 -7.77 0.46
N LEU A 64 9.51 -7.74 1.71
CA LEU A 64 8.38 -6.95 2.19
C LEU A 64 8.71 -6.40 3.57
N VAL A 65 8.71 -5.09 3.73
CA VAL A 65 8.76 -4.46 5.05
C VAL A 65 7.35 -4.24 5.56
N VAL A 66 7.12 -4.59 6.83
CA VAL A 66 5.81 -4.46 7.48
C VAL A 66 5.97 -3.62 8.76
N TYR A 67 5.21 -2.54 8.85
CA TYR A 67 5.00 -1.83 10.09
C TYR A 67 3.76 -2.38 10.79
N LEU A 68 3.92 -2.70 12.07
CA LEU A 68 2.85 -3.15 12.97
C LEU A 68 2.59 -2.06 14.02
N PRO A 69 1.34 -1.63 14.22
CA PRO A 69 1.02 -0.52 15.11
C PRO A 69 1.28 -0.86 16.60
N PRO A 70 1.36 0.15 17.49
CA PRO A 70 1.71 -0.04 18.89
C PRO A 70 0.85 -1.06 19.64
N SER A 71 -0.47 -1.12 19.34
CA SER A 71 -1.36 -2.10 19.97
C SER A 71 -1.29 -3.51 19.33
N TYR A 72 -0.47 -3.71 18.30
CA TYR A 72 -0.29 -5.00 17.66
C TYR A 72 0.56 -5.92 18.53
N ARG A 73 -0.10 -6.70 19.40
CA ARG A 73 0.54 -7.71 20.24
C ARG A 73 -0.05 -9.08 19.96
N ALA A 74 0.75 -10.14 20.13
CA ALA A 74 0.32 -11.51 19.86
C ALA A 74 -0.98 -11.92 20.61
N ALA A 75 -1.19 -11.41 21.83
CA ALA A 75 -2.37 -11.70 22.65
C ALA A 75 -3.64 -10.93 22.22
N SER A 76 -3.52 -9.86 21.43
CA SER A 76 -4.67 -9.08 20.96
C SER A 76 -5.41 -9.82 19.86
N ARG A 77 -6.75 -9.74 19.87
CA ARG A 77 -7.62 -10.21 18.77
C ARG A 77 -8.01 -9.09 17.79
N ALA A 78 -7.59 -7.85 18.05
CA ALA A 78 -7.90 -6.72 17.20
C ALA A 78 -7.35 -6.92 15.78
N ARG A 79 -8.14 -6.54 14.78
CA ARG A 79 -7.74 -6.50 13.38
C ARG A 79 -7.61 -5.05 12.93
N PHE A 80 -6.73 -4.80 11.98
CA PHE A 80 -6.33 -3.48 11.56
C PHE A 80 -6.56 -3.28 10.06
N PRO A 81 -6.88 -2.07 9.60
CA PRO A 81 -6.80 -1.73 8.18
C PRO A 81 -5.41 -2.03 7.63
N LEU A 82 -5.34 -2.30 6.33
CA LEU A 82 -4.11 -2.50 5.58
C LEU A 82 -3.84 -1.29 4.68
N LEU A 83 -2.68 -0.67 4.85
CA LEU A 83 -2.16 0.33 3.93
C LEU A 83 -0.95 -0.25 3.20
N VAL A 84 -0.90 -0.10 1.88
CA VAL A 84 0.25 -0.51 1.05
C VAL A 84 0.97 0.75 0.58
N TYR A 85 2.29 0.84 0.82
CA TYR A 85 3.11 1.99 0.43
C TYR A 85 4.18 1.58 -0.57
N LEU A 86 4.11 2.15 -1.76
CA LEU A 86 4.95 1.80 -2.91
C LEU A 86 6.14 2.77 -3.03
N HIS A 87 7.35 2.23 -3.18
CA HIS A 87 8.57 3.03 -3.36
C HIS A 87 8.67 3.59 -4.79
N GLY A 88 9.57 4.56 -4.98
CA GLY A 88 9.90 5.14 -6.27
C GLY A 88 10.94 4.33 -7.04
N ARG A 89 11.22 4.73 -8.28
CA ARG A 89 12.25 4.14 -9.14
C ARG A 89 13.61 4.10 -8.41
N THR A 90 14.37 3.04 -8.63
CA THR A 90 15.66 2.73 -7.96
C THR A 90 15.54 2.55 -6.44
N GLY A 91 14.31 2.41 -5.95
CA GLY A 91 14.02 2.17 -4.54
C GLY A 91 13.90 0.69 -4.20
N ASN A 92 13.56 0.43 -2.96
CA ASN A 92 13.26 -0.89 -2.42
C ASN A 92 12.24 -0.78 -1.27
N GLU A 93 11.90 -1.91 -0.67
CA GLU A 93 10.93 -2.05 0.42
C GLU A 93 11.27 -1.22 1.68
N ARG A 94 12.54 -0.83 1.87
CA ARG A 94 12.97 -0.09 3.06
C ARG A 94 12.88 1.42 2.91
N HIS A 95 12.78 1.93 1.71
CA HIS A 95 12.90 3.38 1.44
C HIS A 95 11.89 4.23 2.21
N TRP A 96 10.65 3.76 2.39
CA TRP A 96 9.65 4.48 3.18
C TRP A 96 10.00 4.55 4.68
N VAL A 97 10.73 3.57 5.21
CA VAL A 97 11.21 3.60 6.60
C VAL A 97 12.50 4.39 6.70
N ASP A 98 13.51 4.05 5.89
CA ASP A 98 14.86 4.58 6.05
C ASP A 98 14.97 6.06 5.66
N ALA A 99 14.40 6.44 4.51
CA ALA A 99 14.38 7.82 4.02
C ALA A 99 13.07 8.55 4.32
N GLY A 100 11.93 7.87 4.22
CA GLY A 100 10.59 8.44 4.43
C GLY A 100 10.18 8.57 5.88
N ARG A 101 10.78 7.82 6.80
CA ARG A 101 10.43 7.75 8.23
C ARG A 101 8.94 7.53 8.48
N LEU A 102 8.30 6.75 7.60
CA LEU A 102 6.86 6.53 7.60
C LEU A 102 6.38 5.87 8.89
N ASP A 103 7.17 4.97 9.46
CA ASP A 103 6.96 4.34 10.77
C ASP A 103 6.82 5.37 11.89
N ARG A 104 7.75 6.34 11.95
CA ARG A 104 7.74 7.41 12.95
C ARG A 104 6.58 8.38 12.74
N THR A 105 6.24 8.67 11.50
CA THR A 105 5.08 9.50 11.15
C THR A 105 3.79 8.82 11.60
N MET A 106 3.65 7.51 11.33
CA MET A 106 2.50 6.74 11.79
C MET A 106 2.40 6.68 13.32
N ASP A 107 3.52 6.43 14.03
CA ASP A 107 3.57 6.48 15.49
C ASP A 107 3.16 7.85 16.04
N SER A 108 3.56 8.93 15.38
CA SER A 108 3.17 10.29 15.77
C SER A 108 1.67 10.52 15.60
N LEU A 109 1.11 10.09 14.49
CA LEU A 109 -0.34 10.19 14.24
C LEU A 109 -1.16 9.37 15.23
N VAL A 110 -0.72 8.15 15.55
CA VAL A 110 -1.38 7.31 16.58
C VAL A 110 -1.36 7.99 17.95
N ARG A 111 -0.23 8.56 18.35
CA ARG A 111 -0.15 9.32 19.65
C ARG A 111 -1.09 10.52 19.70
N THR A 112 -1.41 11.12 18.57
CA THR A 112 -2.35 12.26 18.48
C THR A 112 -3.79 11.82 18.21
N GLY A 113 -4.10 10.51 18.32
CA GLY A 113 -5.46 9.97 18.25
C GLY A 113 -5.90 9.49 16.87
N SER A 114 -5.01 9.39 15.89
CA SER A 114 -5.33 8.75 14.61
C SER A 114 -5.55 7.25 14.79
N PRO A 115 -6.41 6.62 13.98
CA PRO A 115 -6.58 5.17 13.97
C PRO A 115 -5.27 4.45 13.65
N GLU A 116 -5.11 3.25 14.19
CA GLU A 116 -4.00 2.37 13.89
C GLU A 116 -4.23 1.57 12.60
N ALA A 117 -3.15 1.32 11.84
CA ALA A 117 -3.17 0.46 10.66
C ALA A 117 -1.87 -0.36 10.57
N ILE A 118 -1.92 -1.48 9.86
CA ILE A 118 -0.74 -2.21 9.40
C ILE A 118 -0.31 -1.58 8.06
N ILE A 119 1.00 -1.33 7.90
CA ILE A 119 1.53 -0.80 6.65
C ILE A 119 2.45 -1.85 6.02
N ALA A 120 2.17 -2.21 4.77
CA ALA A 120 2.99 -3.10 3.95
C ALA A 120 3.77 -2.27 2.92
N MET A 121 5.07 -2.44 2.86
CA MET A 121 5.97 -1.76 1.95
C MET A 121 6.71 -2.82 1.12
N PRO A 122 6.14 -3.24 -0.03
CA PRO A 122 6.73 -4.28 -0.87
C PRO A 122 7.88 -3.74 -1.72
N ASP A 123 8.86 -4.61 -1.99
CA ASP A 123 9.82 -4.38 -3.06
C ASP A 123 9.14 -4.59 -4.42
N GLY A 124 9.07 -3.55 -5.23
CA GLY A 124 8.47 -3.54 -6.56
C GLY A 124 9.50 -3.44 -7.68
N ASP A 125 10.80 -3.56 -7.40
CA ASP A 125 11.89 -3.30 -8.35
C ASP A 125 11.68 -1.97 -9.10
N ASP A 126 12.13 -1.86 -10.33
CA ASP A 126 11.71 -0.81 -11.27
C ASP A 126 10.57 -1.30 -12.19
N GLY A 127 9.66 -2.12 -11.63
CA GLY A 127 8.55 -2.77 -12.35
C GLY A 127 7.35 -1.90 -12.63
N TRP A 128 7.34 -0.63 -12.18
CA TRP A 128 6.26 0.34 -12.38
C TRP A 128 4.88 -0.14 -11.91
N TYR A 129 4.85 -1.20 -11.10
CA TYR A 129 3.61 -1.78 -10.56
C TYR A 129 2.56 -2.09 -11.64
N ALA A 130 3.03 -2.54 -12.81
CA ALA A 130 2.20 -2.80 -13.97
C ALA A 130 2.56 -4.15 -14.62
N THR A 131 1.61 -4.74 -15.32
CA THR A 131 1.87 -5.89 -16.19
C THR A 131 2.51 -5.42 -17.50
N TRP A 132 3.63 -6.02 -17.87
CA TRP A 132 4.35 -5.70 -19.10
C TRP A 132 4.05 -6.74 -20.19
N ASN A 133 3.95 -6.27 -21.42
CA ASN A 133 3.78 -7.13 -22.58
C ASN A 133 5.11 -7.65 -23.16
N GLN A 134 6.25 -7.26 -22.61
CA GLN A 134 7.56 -7.72 -23.02
C GLN A 134 8.20 -8.47 -21.85
N LEU A 135 8.51 -9.74 -22.11
CA LEU A 135 9.51 -10.45 -21.33
C LEU A 135 10.83 -9.72 -21.61
N GLY A 136 11.38 -9.04 -20.62
CA GLY A 136 12.75 -8.57 -20.68
C GLY A 136 13.68 -9.75 -20.92
N ASP A 137 14.86 -9.52 -21.45
CA ASP A 137 15.88 -10.57 -21.54
C ASP A 137 16.32 -10.93 -20.12
N ALA A 138 15.72 -11.99 -19.56
CA ALA A 138 16.01 -12.47 -18.22
C ALA A 138 17.50 -12.91 -18.08
N ASN A 139 18.17 -13.30 -19.17
CA ASN A 139 19.57 -13.64 -19.15
C ASN A 139 20.45 -12.39 -19.07
N ALA A 140 20.16 -11.35 -19.85
CA ALA A 140 20.84 -10.06 -19.74
C ALA A 140 20.64 -9.44 -18.34
N CYS A 141 19.43 -9.54 -17.78
CA CYS A 141 19.16 -9.10 -16.41
C CYS A 141 20.03 -9.84 -15.38
N ARG A 142 20.13 -11.17 -15.49
CA ARG A 142 20.94 -12.00 -14.58
C ARG A 142 22.45 -11.74 -14.72
N ALA A 143 22.87 -11.24 -15.88
CA ALA A 143 24.26 -10.88 -16.13
C ALA A 143 24.61 -9.47 -15.61
N ASP A 144 23.62 -8.67 -15.18
CA ASP A 144 23.83 -7.36 -14.59
C ASP A 144 24.45 -7.48 -13.20
N THR A 145 25.63 -6.89 -13.02
CA THR A 145 26.39 -6.93 -11.75
C THR A 145 26.26 -5.62 -10.95
N VAL A 146 25.47 -4.66 -11.43
CA VAL A 146 25.32 -3.33 -10.80
C VAL A 146 24.48 -3.42 -9.52
N ARG A 147 23.47 -4.31 -9.49
CA ARG A 147 22.63 -4.53 -8.31
C ARG A 147 23.29 -5.48 -7.32
N ARG A 148 23.14 -5.19 -6.02
CA ARG A 148 23.69 -6.00 -4.93
C ARG A 148 22.78 -7.14 -4.49
N GLU A 149 21.49 -7.06 -4.78
CA GLU A 149 20.51 -8.09 -4.45
C GLU A 149 20.72 -9.34 -5.33
N PRO A 150 20.33 -10.52 -4.88
CA PRO A 150 20.39 -11.73 -5.70
C PRO A 150 19.53 -11.58 -6.97
N ALA A 151 20.10 -11.86 -8.14
CA ALA A 151 19.43 -11.73 -9.43
C ALA A 151 18.04 -12.42 -9.49
N ALA A 152 17.86 -13.50 -8.74
CA ALA A 152 16.59 -14.22 -8.65
C ALA A 152 15.45 -13.39 -7.99
N THR A 153 15.75 -12.29 -7.31
CA THR A 153 14.75 -11.46 -6.64
C THR A 153 14.24 -10.32 -7.53
N TYR A 154 15.02 -9.89 -8.54
CA TYR A 154 14.64 -8.78 -9.42
C TYR A 154 14.59 -9.13 -10.92
N CYS A 155 15.26 -10.20 -11.36
CA CYS A 155 15.15 -10.70 -12.73
C CYS A 155 13.93 -11.63 -12.87
N VAL A 156 12.75 -11.05 -12.74
CA VAL A 156 11.48 -11.80 -12.70
C VAL A 156 11.09 -12.31 -14.11
N PRO A 157 10.70 -13.59 -14.24
CA PRO A 157 10.30 -14.15 -15.52
C PRO A 157 8.94 -13.65 -16.01
N TRP A 158 8.07 -13.22 -15.08
CA TRP A 158 6.72 -12.72 -15.33
C TRP A 158 6.57 -11.32 -14.75
N THR A 159 6.27 -10.36 -15.58
CA THR A 159 6.22 -8.94 -15.19
C THR A 159 4.79 -8.51 -14.84
N ARG A 160 4.16 -9.16 -13.85
CA ARG A 160 2.78 -8.90 -13.40
C ARG A 160 2.80 -8.19 -12.04
N TYR A 161 3.43 -7.02 -11.99
CA TYR A 161 3.59 -6.29 -10.73
C TYR A 161 2.29 -5.73 -10.15
N ASP A 162 1.29 -5.44 -10.97
CA ASP A 162 -0.06 -5.07 -10.52
C ASP A 162 -0.77 -6.22 -9.79
N ASP A 163 -0.73 -7.45 -10.34
CA ASP A 163 -1.23 -8.66 -9.66
C ASP A 163 -0.43 -8.97 -8.38
N TYR A 164 0.90 -8.79 -8.42
CA TYR A 164 1.74 -8.97 -7.24
C TYR A 164 1.27 -8.08 -6.08
N ILE A 165 1.01 -6.79 -6.35
CA ILE A 165 0.52 -5.86 -5.32
C ILE A 165 -0.91 -6.18 -4.90
N ALA A 166 -1.82 -6.34 -5.87
CA ALA A 166 -3.25 -6.45 -5.57
C ALA A 166 -3.67 -7.84 -5.06
N ARG A 167 -2.90 -8.88 -5.36
CA ARG A 167 -3.24 -10.26 -5.00
C ARG A 167 -2.24 -10.89 -4.05
N ASP A 168 -0.96 -10.98 -4.43
CA ASP A 168 0.01 -11.73 -3.64
C ASP A 168 0.32 -11.03 -2.31
N ILE A 169 0.58 -9.71 -2.33
CA ILE A 169 0.80 -8.91 -1.12
C ILE A 169 -0.45 -8.91 -0.24
N VAL A 170 -1.63 -8.66 -0.81
CA VAL A 170 -2.89 -8.63 -0.05
C VAL A 170 -3.15 -9.99 0.59
N TRP A 171 -3.01 -11.08 -0.16
CA TRP A 171 -3.19 -12.43 0.36
C TRP A 171 -2.20 -12.75 1.49
N HIS A 172 -0.92 -12.41 1.31
CA HIS A 172 0.11 -12.61 2.33
C HIS A 172 -0.25 -11.85 3.61
N MET A 173 -0.63 -10.58 3.48
CA MET A 173 -0.99 -9.74 4.64
C MET A 173 -2.24 -10.27 5.36
N ASP A 174 -3.26 -10.69 4.63
CA ASP A 174 -4.51 -11.20 5.22
C ASP A 174 -4.33 -12.57 5.90
N THR A 175 -3.38 -13.38 5.44
CA THR A 175 -3.12 -14.71 5.99
C THR A 175 -2.11 -14.72 7.14
N ARG A 176 -1.13 -13.82 7.11
CA ARG A 176 -0.03 -13.77 8.09
C ARG A 176 -0.24 -12.74 9.19
N TYR A 177 -1.06 -11.74 8.94
CA TYR A 177 -1.29 -10.62 9.84
C TYR A 177 -2.77 -10.44 10.15
N ARG A 178 -3.07 -9.71 11.21
CA ARG A 178 -4.44 -9.40 11.61
C ARG A 178 -4.99 -8.20 10.85
N THR A 179 -5.05 -8.30 9.54
CA THR A 179 -5.68 -7.31 8.70
C THR A 179 -7.19 -7.52 8.64
N ILE A 180 -7.95 -6.47 8.33
CA ILE A 180 -9.37 -6.54 8.02
C ILE A 180 -9.49 -6.84 6.52
N GLY A 181 -9.82 -8.10 6.18
CA GLY A 181 -9.79 -8.65 4.84
C GLY A 181 -10.93 -8.18 3.92
N ARG A 182 -11.17 -6.87 3.83
CA ARG A 182 -12.20 -6.29 2.96
C ARG A 182 -11.72 -4.99 2.31
N ARG A 183 -12.28 -4.68 1.14
CA ARG A 183 -11.94 -3.51 0.32
C ARG A 183 -11.94 -2.20 1.13
N GLU A 184 -13.01 -1.95 1.90
CA GLU A 184 -13.22 -0.72 2.65
C GLU A 184 -12.15 -0.46 3.71
N SER A 185 -11.36 -1.47 4.04
CA SER A 185 -10.27 -1.39 5.01
C SER A 185 -8.90 -1.51 4.35
N ARG A 186 -8.79 -1.27 3.01
CA ARG A 186 -7.53 -1.30 2.28
C ARG A 186 -7.28 0.00 1.54
N GLY A 187 -6.11 0.58 1.77
CA GLY A 187 -5.61 1.75 1.06
C GLY A 187 -4.25 1.48 0.43
N ILE A 188 -3.91 2.26 -0.60
CA ILE A 188 -2.62 2.18 -1.27
C ILE A 188 -2.07 3.59 -1.49
N ALA A 189 -0.77 3.77 -1.30
CA ALA A 189 -0.08 5.02 -1.56
C ALA A 189 1.31 4.76 -2.16
N GLY A 190 1.93 5.81 -2.69
CA GLY A 190 3.30 5.72 -3.17
C GLY A 190 3.84 7.04 -3.67
N LEU A 191 5.12 7.05 -3.99
CA LEU A 191 5.81 8.23 -4.54
C LEU A 191 6.37 7.96 -5.94
N SER A 192 6.40 8.98 -6.81
CA SER A 192 7.02 8.90 -8.13
C SER A 192 6.48 7.72 -8.96
N MET A 193 7.33 6.72 -9.30
CA MET A 193 6.90 5.43 -9.86
C MET A 193 5.84 4.76 -8.99
N GLY A 194 6.01 4.75 -7.66
CA GLY A 194 5.02 4.21 -6.72
C GLY A 194 3.73 5.02 -6.66
N GLY A 195 3.80 6.33 -6.90
CA GLY A 195 2.63 7.19 -7.04
C GLY A 195 1.80 6.86 -8.28
N PHE A 196 2.46 6.60 -9.41
CA PHE A 196 1.83 6.02 -10.59
C PHE A 196 1.19 4.67 -10.27
N GLY A 197 1.97 3.77 -9.65
CA GLY A 197 1.51 2.44 -9.25
C GLY A 197 0.29 2.47 -8.32
N ALA A 198 0.29 3.34 -7.31
CA ALA A 198 -0.82 3.46 -6.37
C ALA A 198 -2.14 3.81 -7.07
N LEU A 199 -2.13 4.79 -7.98
CA LEU A 199 -3.32 5.18 -8.73
C LEU A 199 -3.74 4.10 -9.72
N THR A 200 -2.80 3.55 -10.51
CA THR A 200 -3.13 2.56 -11.55
C THR A 200 -3.61 1.24 -10.95
N VAL A 201 -2.97 0.76 -9.88
CA VAL A 201 -3.40 -0.47 -9.19
C VAL A 201 -4.78 -0.28 -8.56
N ALA A 202 -5.05 0.83 -7.86
CA ALA A 202 -6.37 1.07 -7.28
C ALA A 202 -7.48 1.18 -8.33
N LEU A 203 -7.20 1.82 -9.47
CA LEU A 203 -8.15 1.92 -10.58
C LEU A 203 -8.34 0.61 -11.36
N GLN A 204 -7.31 -0.24 -11.40
CA GLN A 204 -7.36 -1.56 -12.03
C GLN A 204 -8.09 -2.59 -11.15
N TYR A 205 -7.90 -2.52 -9.82
CA TYR A 205 -8.47 -3.42 -8.82
C TYR A 205 -9.36 -2.66 -7.82
N PRO A 206 -10.45 -2.04 -8.29
CA PRO A 206 -11.32 -1.22 -7.45
C PRO A 206 -12.14 -2.03 -6.44
N ASP A 207 -12.15 -3.35 -6.57
CA ASP A 207 -12.68 -4.33 -5.62
C ASP A 207 -11.70 -4.69 -4.49
N VAL A 208 -10.43 -4.30 -4.61
CA VAL A 208 -9.38 -4.56 -3.63
C VAL A 208 -9.10 -3.34 -2.76
N PHE A 209 -8.96 -2.15 -3.37
CA PHE A 209 -8.59 -0.91 -2.69
C PHE A 209 -9.72 0.11 -2.72
N ALA A 210 -10.05 0.70 -1.57
CA ALA A 210 -11.07 1.74 -1.44
C ALA A 210 -10.52 3.15 -1.61
N VAL A 211 -9.21 3.34 -1.45
CA VAL A 211 -8.58 4.65 -1.45
C VAL A 211 -7.14 4.56 -1.95
N ALA A 212 -6.71 5.58 -2.70
CA ALA A 212 -5.35 5.68 -3.21
C ALA A 212 -4.78 7.09 -3.03
N ALA A 213 -3.47 7.18 -2.71
CA ALA A 213 -2.73 8.43 -2.62
C ALA A 213 -1.43 8.38 -3.43
N SER A 214 -1.06 9.51 -4.06
CA SER A 214 0.14 9.63 -4.90
C SER A 214 0.92 10.88 -4.56
N HIS A 215 2.19 10.74 -4.19
CA HIS A 215 3.12 11.85 -4.02
C HIS A 215 4.01 11.98 -5.25
N SER A 216 4.03 13.14 -5.90
CA SER A 216 4.88 13.40 -7.08
C SER A 216 4.81 12.31 -8.15
N GLY A 217 3.64 11.70 -8.36
CA GLY A 217 3.48 10.57 -9.27
C GLY A 217 3.73 10.95 -10.74
N VAL A 218 4.23 9.99 -11.53
CA VAL A 218 4.31 10.10 -13.00
C VAL A 218 2.93 9.76 -13.59
N VAL A 219 1.95 10.59 -13.29
CA VAL A 219 0.51 10.27 -13.42
C VAL A 219 -0.12 10.62 -14.75
N SER A 220 0.62 11.28 -15.63
CA SER A 220 0.24 11.49 -17.03
C SER A 220 1.47 11.27 -17.93
N PRO A 221 1.91 10.02 -18.11
CA PRO A 221 3.18 9.69 -18.78
C PRO A 221 3.20 10.08 -20.26
N ARG A 222 2.04 10.33 -20.87
CA ARG A 222 1.89 10.76 -22.25
C ARG A 222 1.91 12.29 -22.42
N TYR A 223 1.91 13.04 -21.34
CA TYR A 223 1.81 14.51 -21.39
C TYR A 223 3.04 15.15 -22.03
N LEU A 224 2.81 15.93 -23.10
CA LEU A 224 3.85 16.65 -23.83
C LEU A 224 3.89 18.15 -23.51
N GLY A 225 2.80 18.72 -23.07
CA GLY A 225 2.72 20.14 -22.82
C GLY A 225 1.33 20.71 -23.00
N PRO A 226 1.17 22.02 -22.83
CA PRO A 226 2.19 23.07 -22.59
C PRO A 226 2.81 23.01 -21.17
N LYS A 227 4.00 23.63 -21.05
CA LYS A 227 4.72 23.79 -19.76
C LYS A 227 5.05 25.26 -19.54
N PRO A 228 4.48 25.95 -18.53
CA PRO A 228 3.51 25.46 -17.54
C PRO A 228 2.23 24.90 -18.16
N PHE A 229 1.56 24.01 -17.40
CA PHE A 229 0.30 23.42 -17.84
C PHE A 229 -0.77 24.50 -18.09
N THR A 230 -1.37 24.45 -19.27
CA THR A 230 -2.58 25.22 -19.64
C THR A 230 -3.44 24.35 -20.57
N PRO A 231 -4.76 24.30 -20.41
CA PRO A 231 -5.64 23.60 -21.34
C PRO A 231 -5.67 24.28 -22.73
N PRO A 232 -5.80 23.50 -23.84
CA PRO A 232 -5.89 22.05 -23.87
C PRO A 232 -4.50 21.38 -23.81
N PRO A 233 -4.37 20.22 -23.13
CA PRO A 233 -3.12 19.45 -23.11
C PRO A 233 -2.87 18.78 -24.46
N ARG A 234 -1.58 18.54 -24.76
CA ARG A 234 -1.12 17.75 -25.87
C ARG A 234 -0.50 16.44 -25.36
N TYR A 235 -0.87 15.34 -25.96
CA TYR A 235 -0.40 14.00 -25.57
C TYR A 235 0.39 13.33 -26.69
N ALA A 236 1.33 12.49 -26.32
CA ALA A 236 2.08 11.64 -27.24
C ALA A 236 1.15 10.69 -28.01
N ASN A 237 1.29 10.68 -29.34
CA ASN A 237 0.56 9.81 -30.26
C ASN A 237 1.49 8.96 -31.13
N THR A 238 2.80 9.21 -31.06
CA THR A 238 3.84 8.42 -31.73
C THR A 238 4.89 7.97 -30.72
N THR A 239 5.64 6.92 -31.05
CA THR A 239 6.75 6.44 -30.21
C THR A 239 7.79 7.52 -29.96
N ALA A 240 8.13 8.34 -30.96
CA ALA A 240 9.08 9.44 -30.80
C ALA A 240 8.56 10.50 -29.82
N GLU A 241 7.28 10.84 -29.89
CA GLU A 241 6.64 11.77 -28.95
C GLU A 241 6.57 11.19 -27.54
N LEU A 242 6.26 9.88 -27.39
CA LEU A 242 6.26 9.21 -26.08
C LEU A 242 7.67 9.19 -25.48
N GLN A 243 8.70 8.94 -26.30
CA GLN A 243 10.09 9.04 -25.86
C GLN A 243 10.44 10.46 -25.40
N ALA A 244 10.00 11.47 -26.12
CA ALA A 244 10.20 12.86 -25.73
C ALA A 244 9.46 13.22 -24.42
N ALA A 245 8.25 12.69 -24.19
CA ALA A 245 7.51 12.84 -22.95
C ALA A 245 8.20 12.14 -21.79
N ALA A 246 8.65 10.89 -21.99
CA ALA A 246 9.27 10.04 -20.98
C ALA A 246 10.67 10.51 -20.58
N ARG A 247 11.42 11.17 -21.47
CA ARG A 247 12.77 11.70 -21.20
C ARG A 247 13.70 10.58 -20.68
N ASN A 248 14.30 10.77 -19.50
CA ASN A 248 15.19 9.80 -18.83
C ASN A 248 14.48 8.53 -18.34
N LEU A 249 13.14 8.50 -18.34
CA LEU A 249 12.36 7.31 -18.01
C LEU A 249 12.04 6.43 -19.22
N TRP A 250 12.52 6.79 -20.42
CA TRP A 250 12.15 6.09 -21.66
C TRP A 250 12.50 4.60 -21.63
N SER A 251 13.67 4.23 -21.11
CA SER A 251 14.09 2.82 -20.99
C SER A 251 13.05 1.94 -20.31
N ASP A 252 12.44 2.48 -19.27
CA ASP A 252 11.48 1.79 -18.43
C ASP A 252 10.06 1.92 -19.02
N LEU A 253 9.63 3.15 -19.28
CA LEU A 253 8.27 3.43 -19.73
C LEU A 253 7.92 2.80 -21.08
N ARG A 254 8.87 2.63 -21.99
CA ARG A 254 8.62 1.93 -23.26
C ARG A 254 8.16 0.49 -23.06
N ALA A 255 8.66 -0.19 -22.03
CA ALA A 255 8.25 -1.55 -21.70
C ALA A 255 6.87 -1.58 -21.05
N VAL A 256 6.65 -0.68 -20.07
CA VAL A 256 5.40 -0.56 -19.31
C VAL A 256 4.23 -0.10 -20.18
N MET A 257 4.45 0.92 -21.02
CA MET A 257 3.38 1.52 -21.84
C MET A 257 2.97 0.63 -23.01
N GLY A 258 3.88 -0.25 -23.50
CA GLY A 258 3.61 -1.08 -24.65
C GLY A 258 3.90 -0.37 -25.97
N LYS A 259 3.55 -1.03 -27.11
CA LYS A 259 3.96 -0.62 -28.46
C LYS A 259 3.00 0.32 -29.17
N ASP A 260 1.78 0.47 -28.68
CA ASP A 260 0.71 1.20 -29.36
C ASP A 260 -0.05 2.16 -28.43
N THR A 261 -0.82 3.06 -29.04
CA THR A 261 -1.58 4.07 -28.32
C THR A 261 -2.70 3.50 -27.47
N ILE A 262 -3.18 2.29 -27.74
CA ILE A 262 -4.20 1.59 -26.91
C ILE A 262 -3.56 1.18 -25.58
N GLY A 263 -2.40 0.54 -25.63
CA GLY A 263 -1.62 0.18 -24.46
C GLY A 263 -1.23 1.41 -23.62
N TRP A 264 -0.84 2.51 -24.27
CA TRP A 264 -0.50 3.75 -23.57
C TRP A 264 -1.67 4.34 -22.81
N LYS A 265 -2.86 4.40 -23.45
CA LYS A 265 -4.09 4.88 -22.80
C LYS A 265 -4.52 3.95 -21.66
N ALA A 266 -4.40 2.64 -21.86
CA ALA A 266 -4.80 1.67 -20.86
C ALA A 266 -4.03 1.78 -19.53
N ARG A 267 -2.87 2.45 -19.54
CA ARG A 267 -2.00 2.69 -18.37
C ARG A 267 -1.95 4.15 -17.91
N ASP A 268 -2.78 4.99 -18.51
CA ASP A 268 -2.91 6.40 -18.13
C ASP A 268 -3.98 6.52 -17.04
N PRO A 269 -3.67 7.00 -15.83
CA PRO A 269 -4.62 7.09 -14.72
C PRO A 269 -5.90 7.85 -15.05
N GLY A 270 -5.81 8.94 -15.81
CA GLY A 270 -6.98 9.71 -16.22
C GLY A 270 -7.93 8.91 -17.12
N TYR A 271 -7.37 8.16 -18.07
CA TYR A 271 -8.16 7.28 -18.94
C TYR A 271 -8.72 6.06 -18.18
N MET A 272 -7.94 5.51 -17.26
CA MET A 272 -8.40 4.41 -16.39
C MET A 272 -9.58 4.85 -15.51
N ALA A 273 -9.51 6.06 -14.93
CA ALA A 273 -10.60 6.63 -14.14
C ALA A 273 -11.87 6.81 -14.98
N GLN A 274 -11.75 7.31 -16.22
CA GLN A 274 -12.88 7.42 -17.15
C GLN A 274 -13.53 6.06 -17.45
N ARG A 275 -12.71 5.04 -17.73
CA ARG A 275 -13.23 3.69 -17.98
C ARG A 275 -13.91 3.08 -16.77
N LEU A 276 -13.32 3.28 -15.58
CA LEU A 276 -13.91 2.76 -14.34
C LEU A 276 -15.23 3.47 -14.02
N GLN A 277 -15.32 4.78 -14.27
CA GLN A 277 -16.57 5.54 -14.11
C GLN A 277 -17.71 4.97 -14.96
N ALA A 278 -17.40 4.60 -16.22
CA ALA A 278 -18.38 3.92 -17.09
C ALA A 278 -18.80 2.54 -16.52
N ARG A 279 -17.86 1.79 -15.92
CA ARG A 279 -18.18 0.51 -15.25
C ARG A 279 -19.04 0.71 -14.01
N VAL A 280 -18.77 1.74 -13.21
CA VAL A 280 -19.60 2.08 -12.03
C VAL A 280 -21.02 2.41 -12.44
N ALA A 281 -21.20 3.19 -13.52
CA ALA A 281 -22.54 3.49 -14.07
C ALA A 281 -23.30 2.22 -14.55
N ALA A 282 -22.58 1.15 -14.90
CA ALA A 282 -23.13 -0.16 -15.25
C ALA A 282 -23.27 -1.13 -14.04
N GLY A 283 -23.20 -0.64 -12.80
CA GLY A 283 -23.34 -1.44 -11.58
C GLY A 283 -22.07 -2.13 -11.11
N GLY A 284 -20.91 -1.75 -11.63
CA GLY A 284 -19.60 -2.25 -11.18
C GLY A 284 -19.14 -1.66 -9.85
N PRO A 285 -17.95 -2.06 -9.35
CA PRO A 285 -17.43 -1.59 -8.07
C PRO A 285 -17.21 -0.07 -8.07
N PRO A 286 -17.39 0.61 -6.92
CA PRO A 286 -17.26 2.06 -6.85
C PRO A 286 -15.82 2.50 -7.12
N LEU A 287 -15.66 3.74 -7.59
CA LEU A 287 -14.35 4.39 -7.69
C LEU A 287 -13.64 4.39 -6.33
N PRO A 288 -12.31 4.18 -6.29
CA PRO A 288 -11.54 4.49 -5.09
C PRO A 288 -11.56 6.00 -4.83
N GLN A 289 -11.46 6.41 -3.55
CA GLN A 289 -11.17 7.79 -3.22
C GLN A 289 -9.73 8.10 -3.64
N LEU A 290 -9.52 9.26 -4.27
CA LEU A 290 -8.22 9.62 -4.84
C LEU A 290 -7.66 10.87 -4.18
N MET A 291 -6.36 10.84 -3.86
CA MET A 291 -5.57 11.99 -3.46
C MET A 291 -4.25 11.99 -4.22
N PHE A 292 -3.78 13.15 -4.64
CA PHE A 292 -2.41 13.28 -5.13
C PHE A 292 -1.89 14.69 -4.91
N ASP A 293 -0.60 14.77 -4.70
CA ASP A 293 0.13 16.01 -4.49
C ASP A 293 1.47 16.01 -5.23
N VAL A 294 2.03 17.21 -5.42
CA VAL A 294 3.29 17.38 -6.10
C VAL A 294 3.99 18.66 -5.64
N GLY A 295 5.31 18.65 -5.60
CA GLY A 295 6.10 19.85 -5.38
C GLY A 295 5.97 20.83 -6.55
N VAL A 296 5.91 22.13 -6.28
CA VAL A 296 5.81 23.17 -7.33
C VAL A 296 7.05 23.23 -8.23
N ASP A 297 8.20 22.80 -7.69
CA ASP A 297 9.48 22.69 -8.39
C ASP A 297 9.76 21.28 -8.94
N ASP A 298 8.78 20.38 -8.84
CA ASP A 298 8.90 18.99 -9.30
C ASP A 298 8.82 18.90 -10.84
N ALA A 299 9.64 18.04 -11.43
CA ALA A 299 9.63 17.79 -12.88
C ALA A 299 8.28 17.27 -13.39
N TYR A 300 7.46 16.67 -12.52
CA TYR A 300 6.15 16.08 -12.85
C TYR A 300 4.96 16.98 -12.47
N VAL A 301 5.18 18.22 -12.02
CA VAL A 301 4.10 19.15 -11.64
C VAL A 301 3.05 19.32 -12.75
N ASN A 302 3.50 19.47 -14.01
CA ASN A 302 2.57 19.64 -15.13
C ASN A 302 1.76 18.37 -15.47
N GLN A 303 2.30 17.18 -15.22
CA GLN A 303 1.56 15.92 -15.33
C GLN A 303 0.48 15.80 -14.26
N ASN A 304 0.77 16.23 -13.04
CA ASN A 304 -0.19 16.22 -11.94
C ASN A 304 -1.30 17.26 -12.18
N ARG A 305 -0.98 18.45 -12.69
CA ARG A 305 -1.97 19.46 -13.12
C ARG A 305 -2.88 18.93 -14.23
N ASP A 306 -2.32 18.19 -15.19
CA ASP A 306 -3.08 17.54 -16.26
C ASP A 306 -4.06 16.48 -15.74
N LEU A 307 -3.60 15.62 -14.83
CA LEU A 307 -4.48 14.64 -14.18
C LEU A 307 -5.59 15.35 -13.40
N HIS A 308 -5.26 16.38 -12.59
CA HIS A 308 -6.24 17.17 -11.86
C HIS A 308 -7.31 17.75 -12.80
N ALA A 309 -6.91 18.44 -13.87
CA ALA A 309 -7.83 18.99 -14.85
C ALA A 309 -8.68 17.88 -15.53
N THR A 310 -8.08 16.73 -15.82
CA THR A 310 -8.79 15.59 -16.43
C THR A 310 -9.84 15.02 -15.49
N LEU A 311 -9.52 14.74 -14.22
CA LEU A 311 -10.47 14.22 -13.24
C LEU A 311 -11.57 15.23 -12.91
N THR A 312 -11.23 16.51 -12.84
CA THR A 312 -12.22 17.61 -12.66
C THR A 312 -13.22 17.64 -13.82
N ARG A 313 -12.75 17.59 -15.06
CA ARG A 313 -13.60 17.56 -16.26
C ARG A 313 -14.48 16.31 -16.32
N LEU A 314 -14.01 15.18 -15.82
CA LEU A 314 -14.77 13.93 -15.73
C LEU A 314 -15.74 13.92 -14.55
N GLY A 315 -15.72 14.90 -13.65
CA GLY A 315 -16.51 14.88 -12.41
C GLY A 315 -16.10 13.79 -11.43
N VAL A 316 -14.85 13.31 -11.49
CA VAL A 316 -14.32 12.31 -10.56
C VAL A 316 -13.84 13.01 -9.27
N PRO A 317 -14.45 12.74 -8.10
CA PRO A 317 -14.02 13.33 -6.84
C PRO A 317 -12.58 12.95 -6.51
N HIS A 318 -11.75 13.94 -6.16
CA HIS A 318 -10.37 13.72 -5.76
C HIS A 318 -9.87 14.91 -4.92
N ARG A 319 -8.78 14.68 -4.15
CA ARG A 319 -8.01 15.75 -3.51
C ARG A 319 -6.75 15.99 -4.32
N TYR A 320 -6.43 17.25 -4.56
CA TYR A 320 -5.20 17.66 -5.21
C TYR A 320 -4.56 18.81 -4.44
N ALA A 321 -3.23 18.76 -4.30
CA ALA A 321 -2.47 19.85 -3.68
C ALA A 321 -1.11 20.03 -4.38
N GLU A 322 -0.62 21.27 -4.36
CA GLU A 322 0.74 21.64 -4.73
C GLU A 322 1.40 22.31 -3.51
N TRP A 323 2.59 21.85 -3.15
CA TRP A 323 3.34 22.39 -2.02
C TRP A 323 4.74 22.84 -2.46
N PRO A 324 5.38 23.77 -1.73
CA PRO A 324 6.78 24.09 -1.97
C PRO A 324 7.67 22.84 -1.90
N GLY A 325 8.53 22.63 -2.90
CA GLY A 325 9.48 21.53 -2.93
C GLY A 325 9.64 20.90 -4.32
N ALA A 326 10.59 19.98 -4.41
CA ALA A 326 10.99 19.31 -5.65
C ALA A 326 10.83 17.78 -5.51
N HIS A 327 11.25 17.03 -6.55
CA HIS A 327 11.20 15.56 -6.58
C HIS A 327 12.25 14.95 -5.66
N ALA A 328 12.03 14.97 -4.35
CA ALA A 328 13.02 14.59 -3.34
C ALA A 328 12.39 14.04 -2.05
N TRP A 329 13.16 13.25 -1.31
CA TRP A 329 12.73 12.69 -0.03
C TRP A 329 12.33 13.75 1.00
N SER A 330 12.95 14.93 0.99
CA SER A 330 12.56 16.04 1.87
C SER A 330 11.09 16.45 1.66
N TYR A 331 10.62 16.45 0.41
CA TYR A 331 9.22 16.70 0.08
C TYR A 331 8.31 15.54 0.56
N TRP A 332 8.62 14.32 0.17
CA TRP A 332 7.78 13.15 0.49
C TRP A 332 7.69 12.86 1.98
N GLN A 333 8.79 13.06 2.71
CA GLN A 333 8.81 12.93 4.18
C GLN A 333 7.93 13.99 4.84
N ALA A 334 7.96 15.23 4.36
CA ALA A 334 7.15 16.33 4.91
C ALA A 334 5.64 16.08 4.72
N HIS A 335 5.24 15.44 3.60
CA HIS A 335 3.84 15.25 3.22
C HIS A 335 3.30 13.82 3.44
N ALA A 336 4.10 12.91 4.01
CA ALA A 336 3.64 11.54 4.31
C ALA A 336 2.46 11.51 5.30
N ALA A 337 2.38 12.47 6.22
CA ALA A 337 1.29 12.55 7.18
C ALA A 337 -0.06 12.81 6.51
N GLU A 338 -0.12 13.66 5.47
CA GLU A 338 -1.33 13.97 4.72
C GLU A 338 -1.92 12.74 4.03
N SER A 339 -1.07 11.94 3.36
CA SER A 339 -1.54 10.69 2.74
C SER A 339 -1.97 9.68 3.78
N LEU A 340 -1.23 9.50 4.89
CA LEU A 340 -1.64 8.61 5.98
C LEU A 340 -3.00 9.00 6.55
N GLN A 341 -3.22 10.29 6.86
CA GLN A 341 -4.50 10.76 7.39
C GLN A 341 -5.64 10.58 6.39
N PHE A 342 -5.40 10.86 5.12
CA PHE A 342 -6.39 10.64 4.06
C PHE A 342 -6.78 9.17 3.94
N LEU A 343 -5.79 8.26 3.89
CA LEU A 343 -6.03 6.83 3.82
C LEU A 343 -6.76 6.33 5.06
N LEU A 344 -6.28 6.68 6.27
CA LEU A 344 -6.88 6.27 7.54
C LEU A 344 -8.33 6.75 7.66
N GLY A 345 -8.63 7.99 7.27
CA GLY A 345 -10.00 8.51 7.24
C GLY A 345 -10.93 7.68 6.37
N ALA A 346 -10.47 7.28 5.19
CA ALA A 346 -11.25 6.48 4.24
C ALA A 346 -11.46 5.02 4.71
N VAL A 347 -10.40 4.37 5.24
CA VAL A 347 -10.46 2.93 5.61
C VAL A 347 -11.08 2.66 6.98
N THR A 348 -11.30 3.69 7.79
CA THR A 348 -11.95 3.58 9.11
C THR A 348 -13.34 4.19 9.17
N GLY A 349 -13.78 4.85 8.10
CA GLY A 349 -15.11 5.47 8.01
C GLY A 349 -15.27 6.74 8.86
N ARG A 350 -14.17 7.47 9.09
CA ARG A 350 -14.15 8.74 9.86
C ARG A 350 -14.01 9.94 8.95
#